data_1bd6db17f3f42ed8f5a2677105a0de49
#
_entry.id   1bd6db17f3f42ed8f5a2677105a0de49
#
_cell.length_a   1.000
_cell.length_b   1.000
_cell.length_c   1.000
_cell.angle_alpha   90.00
_cell.angle_beta   90.00
_cell.angle_gamma   90.00
#
_symmetry.space_group_name_H-M   'P 1'
#
loop_
_entity.id
_entity.type
_entity.pdbx_description
1 polymer ?
#
loop_
_entity_poly.entity_id
_entity_poly.type
_entity_poly.pdbx_seq_one_letter_code
_entity_poly.pdbx_strand_id
1 'polypeptide(L)'
;MELQGKFGKNADLAASIGLTNLGEQFWNLSPAELVEDCIILGEGMLTDTGALAIETGEFTGRSPKDRFIVRDEKTENAVWWGNVNIGFTPEQFDALYDRMNDYLNGKDIYVRDVAACAEEKYRMNIRVVTELPWSSLFANNMFLRLSDSEIETFLPEWHIVCVPSFQADPAIDGTRQANFAILNFTKKMILIGGTGYTGEIKKGIFSALNFILPHEKNVLSMHCSANIGEAGDTAIFFGLSGTGKTTLSSDPNRRLIGDDEHGWSESRVFNFEGGCYAKTIDLSREKEPQIYDAIRFGALLENIGFVDGSSTPDYADGFITENTRVSYPINHIDNIAVPSIGGSPKNIFFLTADAFGVLPPISKLTTEQAMYHFMSGYTAKVAGTEVGITEPTTTFSAGFGAAFLPLHPAKYAKLLGDKLAGTDINVWLINTGWSGGSYGVGSRMKLSYTRAMITAALTGKLTEVTFEQMPIFNLAFPTSCEGVPAELLNPRNTWADKAAYDATSASLAEKFVSNFEKFAAETHPSILAAAPKV
;
A
#
# COMPACT_ATOMS: atom_id res chain seq x y z
N MET A 1 39.15 3.01 2.25
CA MET A 1 37.72 2.70 2.04
C MET A 1 37.67 1.41 1.27
N GLU A 2 37.16 0.36 1.87
CA GLU A 2 37.06 -0.97 1.23
C GLU A 2 35.61 -1.18 0.81
N LEU A 3 35.38 -1.55 -0.47
CA LEU A 3 34.08 -1.94 -0.99
C LEU A 3 34.00 -3.46 -0.93
N GLN A 4 32.93 -3.97 -0.33
CA GLN A 4 32.65 -5.41 -0.23
C GLN A 4 31.36 -5.75 -1.00
N GLY A 5 31.26 -7.01 -1.44
CA GLY A 5 30.07 -7.50 -2.15
C GLY A 5 30.10 -7.24 -3.67
N LYS A 6 28.92 -7.07 -4.26
CA LYS A 6 28.74 -6.91 -5.72
C LYS A 6 28.46 -5.44 -6.07
N PHE A 7 29.31 -4.84 -6.88
CA PHE A 7 29.15 -3.45 -7.29
C PHE A 7 29.55 -3.22 -8.74
N GLY A 8 28.95 -2.20 -9.35
CA GLY A 8 29.20 -1.81 -10.74
C GLY A 8 30.12 -0.58 -10.88
N LYS A 9 30.27 -0.11 -12.09
CA LYS A 9 31.14 1.01 -12.46
C LYS A 9 30.77 2.35 -11.78
N ASN A 10 29.50 2.49 -11.35
CA ASN A 10 28.98 3.71 -10.74
C ASN A 10 28.84 3.57 -9.20
N ALA A 11 29.62 2.69 -8.59
CA ALA A 11 29.64 2.49 -7.14
C ALA A 11 30.50 3.57 -6.44
N ASP A 12 30.06 4.82 -6.54
CA ASP A 12 30.69 5.98 -5.94
C ASP A 12 29.63 6.89 -5.30
N LEU A 13 29.48 6.79 -3.99
CA LEU A 13 28.51 7.58 -3.23
C LEU A 13 28.96 9.05 -3.06
N ALA A 14 30.25 9.30 -3.02
CA ALA A 14 30.77 10.66 -2.94
C ALA A 14 30.48 11.44 -4.22
N ALA A 15 30.69 10.83 -5.38
CA ALA A 15 30.37 11.48 -6.66
C ALA A 15 28.86 11.54 -6.94
N SER A 16 28.09 10.52 -6.53
CA SER A 16 26.64 10.46 -6.87
C SER A 16 25.77 11.29 -5.97
N ILE A 17 26.01 11.31 -4.66
CA ILE A 17 25.18 12.00 -3.67
C ILE A 17 25.96 12.75 -2.60
N GLY A 18 27.28 12.81 -2.67
CA GLY A 18 28.11 13.58 -1.73
C GLY A 18 28.36 12.93 -0.37
N LEU A 19 28.03 11.65 -0.18
CA LEU A 19 28.37 10.91 1.05
C LEU A 19 29.86 10.62 1.07
N THR A 20 30.56 11.14 2.08
CA THR A 20 32.00 11.06 2.21
C THR A 20 32.42 10.52 3.58
N ASN A 21 33.69 10.13 3.71
CA ASN A 21 34.30 9.69 4.99
C ASN A 21 33.56 8.51 5.66
N LEU A 22 32.92 7.64 4.87
CA LEU A 22 32.24 6.44 5.34
C LEU A 22 33.26 5.38 5.80
N GLY A 23 32.83 4.47 6.66
CA GLY A 23 33.53 3.24 7.01
C GLY A 23 33.57 2.24 5.85
N GLU A 24 33.37 0.96 6.14
CA GLU A 24 33.22 -0.08 5.13
C GLU A 24 31.88 0.05 4.40
N GLN A 25 31.84 -0.30 3.12
CA GLN A 25 30.64 -0.23 2.30
C GLN A 25 30.31 -1.62 1.77
N PHE A 26 29.17 -2.14 2.19
CA PHE A 26 28.65 -3.45 1.81
C PHE A 26 27.63 -3.31 0.67
N TRP A 27 28.03 -3.72 -0.53
CA TRP A 27 27.24 -3.53 -1.75
C TRP A 27 26.52 -4.79 -2.18
N ASN A 28 25.19 -4.72 -2.32
CA ASN A 28 24.36 -5.77 -2.87
C ASN A 28 24.61 -7.16 -2.27
N LEU A 29 24.87 -7.22 -0.97
CA LEU A 29 25.06 -8.48 -0.26
C LEU A 29 23.85 -9.41 -0.47
N SER A 30 24.10 -10.72 -0.52
CA SER A 30 23.03 -11.70 -0.58
C SER A 30 22.16 -11.68 0.70
N PRO A 31 20.92 -12.18 0.67
CA PRO A 31 20.13 -12.33 1.89
C PRO A 31 20.84 -13.13 3.00
N ALA A 32 21.69 -14.11 2.63
CA ALA A 32 22.45 -14.90 3.61
C ALA A 32 23.49 -14.06 4.34
N GLU A 33 24.27 -13.27 3.62
CA GLU A 33 25.27 -12.35 4.19
C GLU A 33 24.61 -11.29 5.08
N LEU A 34 23.47 -10.71 4.65
CA LEU A 34 22.72 -9.71 5.44
C LEU A 34 22.16 -10.31 6.73
N VAL A 35 21.67 -11.56 6.69
CA VAL A 35 21.18 -12.28 7.87
C VAL A 35 22.35 -12.58 8.81
N GLU A 36 23.50 -13.01 8.29
CA GLU A 36 24.70 -13.26 9.08
C GLU A 36 25.16 -11.99 9.79
N ASP A 37 25.23 -10.86 9.09
CA ASP A 37 25.59 -9.57 9.66
C ASP A 37 24.60 -9.13 10.76
N CYS A 38 23.28 -9.29 10.55
CA CYS A 38 22.29 -8.99 11.58
C CYS A 38 22.49 -9.80 12.86
N ILE A 39 22.84 -11.08 12.73
CA ILE A 39 23.09 -11.96 13.88
C ILE A 39 24.40 -11.57 14.60
N ILE A 40 25.47 -11.31 13.84
CA ILE A 40 26.76 -10.89 14.40
C ILE A 40 26.66 -9.56 15.15
N LEU A 41 25.91 -8.62 14.59
CA LEU A 41 25.68 -7.30 15.20
C LEU A 41 24.65 -7.33 16.36
N GLY A 42 23.96 -8.46 16.56
CA GLY A 42 22.91 -8.57 17.59
C GLY A 42 21.62 -7.83 17.24
N GLU A 43 21.40 -7.54 15.96
CA GLU A 43 20.25 -6.77 15.43
C GLU A 43 19.01 -7.65 15.17
N GLY A 44 19.14 -8.97 15.27
CA GLY A 44 18.03 -9.89 15.01
C GLY A 44 18.34 -11.34 15.34
N MET A 45 17.34 -12.20 15.16
CA MET A 45 17.44 -13.63 15.37
C MET A 45 16.67 -14.43 14.33
N LEU A 46 17.07 -15.66 14.08
CA LEU A 46 16.34 -16.56 13.19
C LEU A 46 15.17 -17.24 13.90
N THR A 47 14.04 -17.31 13.20
CA THR A 47 12.89 -18.13 13.58
C THR A 47 13.14 -19.61 13.27
N ASP A 48 12.26 -20.49 13.74
CA ASP A 48 12.25 -21.92 13.43
C ASP A 48 12.09 -22.23 11.93
N THR A 49 11.50 -21.30 11.16
CA THR A 49 11.39 -21.38 9.69
C THR A 49 12.58 -20.76 8.94
N GLY A 50 13.52 -20.19 9.67
CA GLY A 50 14.69 -19.51 9.12
C GLY A 50 14.45 -18.07 8.65
N ALA A 51 13.29 -17.49 8.88
CA ALA A 51 13.07 -16.07 8.66
C ALA A 51 13.85 -15.24 9.70
N LEU A 52 14.33 -14.06 9.30
CA LEU A 52 14.96 -13.12 10.23
C LEU A 52 13.89 -12.33 10.97
N ALA A 53 13.95 -12.27 12.29
CA ALA A 53 13.11 -11.42 13.11
C ALA A 53 13.93 -10.30 13.75
N ILE A 54 13.42 -9.05 13.65
CA ILE A 54 14.03 -7.84 14.19
C ILE A 54 13.01 -6.99 14.94
N GLU A 55 13.50 -6.07 15.75
CA GLU A 55 12.71 -5.02 16.38
C GLU A 55 13.02 -3.66 15.74
N THR A 56 11.98 -2.91 15.35
CA THR A 56 12.14 -1.61 14.69
C THR A 56 12.31 -0.44 15.68
N GLY A 57 12.34 -0.72 16.97
CA GLY A 57 12.47 0.27 18.03
C GLY A 57 11.17 1.02 18.32
N GLU A 58 11.27 2.30 18.67
CA GLU A 58 10.14 3.12 19.12
C GLU A 58 9.00 3.20 18.10
N PHE A 59 9.35 3.30 16.81
CA PHE A 59 8.37 3.42 15.73
C PHE A 59 8.12 2.08 15.07
N THR A 60 6.99 1.47 15.40
CA THR A 60 6.55 0.17 14.84
C THR A 60 5.59 0.31 13.66
N GLY A 61 5.39 1.54 13.17
CA GLY A 61 4.47 1.83 12.08
C GLY A 61 4.74 3.20 11.47
N ARG A 62 3.94 3.53 10.45
CA ARG A 62 4.05 4.81 9.74
C ARG A 62 3.72 6.00 10.64
N SER A 63 4.45 7.09 10.41
CA SER A 63 4.19 8.40 11.01
C SER A 63 3.73 9.40 9.94
N PRO A 64 2.44 9.42 9.57
CA PRO A 64 1.96 10.24 8.43
C PRO A 64 2.21 11.74 8.59
N LYS A 65 2.31 12.24 9.82
CA LYS A 65 2.57 13.67 10.13
C LYS A 65 4.05 14.03 10.07
N ASP A 66 4.93 13.05 9.90
CA ASP A 66 6.39 13.20 9.83
C ASP A 66 6.91 12.89 8.42
N ARG A 67 6.00 12.95 7.46
CA ARG A 67 6.30 12.84 6.03
C ARG A 67 6.19 14.20 5.37
N PHE A 68 7.25 14.57 4.65
CA PHE A 68 7.37 15.89 4.04
C PHE A 68 7.71 15.74 2.55
N ILE A 69 7.36 16.77 1.79
CA ILE A 69 7.77 16.91 0.39
C ILE A 69 8.49 18.26 0.27
N VAL A 70 9.65 18.25 -0.37
CA VAL A 70 10.38 19.51 -0.63
C VAL A 70 9.56 20.37 -1.56
N ARG A 71 9.31 21.61 -1.12
CA ARG A 71 8.50 22.59 -1.82
C ARG A 71 9.42 23.52 -2.61
N ASP A 72 9.54 23.24 -3.89
CA ASP A 72 10.39 23.95 -4.83
C ASP A 72 9.65 24.25 -6.15
N GLU A 73 10.33 24.76 -7.16
CA GLU A 73 9.74 25.10 -8.45
C GLU A 73 9.00 23.92 -9.11
N LYS A 74 9.49 22.68 -8.94
CA LYS A 74 8.88 21.47 -9.50
C LYS A 74 7.57 21.09 -8.80
N THR A 75 7.48 21.30 -7.50
CA THR A 75 6.40 20.80 -6.65
C THR A 75 5.39 21.87 -6.26
N GLU A 76 5.77 23.13 -6.23
CA GLU A 76 4.98 24.28 -5.74
C GLU A 76 3.54 24.29 -6.28
N ASN A 77 3.37 24.13 -7.59
CA ASN A 77 2.07 24.21 -8.26
C ASN A 77 1.47 22.84 -8.60
N ALA A 78 2.21 21.75 -8.37
CA ALA A 78 1.77 20.40 -8.75
C ALA A 78 1.24 19.59 -7.55
N VAL A 79 1.86 19.77 -6.39
CA VAL A 79 1.50 19.04 -5.17
C VAL A 79 0.24 19.64 -4.54
N TRP A 80 -0.64 18.77 -4.11
CA TRP A 80 -1.82 19.13 -3.31
C TRP A 80 -1.40 19.35 -1.85
N TRP A 81 -0.96 20.57 -1.56
CA TRP A 81 -0.47 20.97 -0.25
C TRP A 81 -1.56 21.01 0.81
N GLY A 82 -1.23 20.63 2.04
CA GLY A 82 -2.13 20.63 3.19
C GLY A 82 -1.73 19.65 4.27
N ASN A 83 -2.71 19.14 4.99
CA ASN A 83 -2.48 18.22 6.11
C ASN A 83 -1.92 16.85 5.69
N VAL A 84 -2.05 16.47 4.42
CA VAL A 84 -1.52 15.21 3.87
C VAL A 84 -0.11 15.40 3.33
N ASN A 85 0.10 16.43 2.51
CA ASN A 85 1.40 16.75 1.93
C ASN A 85 1.95 18.02 2.60
N ILE A 86 2.88 17.80 3.51
CA ILE A 86 3.51 18.88 4.31
C ILE A 86 4.76 19.34 3.58
N GLY A 87 4.87 20.67 3.37
CA GLY A 87 6.03 21.25 2.70
C GLY A 87 7.27 21.27 3.58
N PHE A 88 8.44 21.07 2.95
CA PHE A 88 9.77 21.22 3.54
C PHE A 88 10.60 22.10 2.63
N THR A 89 11.43 23.01 3.16
CA THR A 89 12.18 23.90 2.26
C THR A 89 13.42 23.20 1.69
N PRO A 90 13.92 23.61 0.50
CA PRO A 90 15.17 23.08 -0.03
C PRO A 90 16.36 23.29 0.92
N GLU A 91 16.44 24.44 1.59
CA GLU A 91 17.51 24.78 2.52
C GLU A 91 17.48 23.89 3.77
N GLN A 92 16.29 23.62 4.32
CA GLN A 92 16.14 22.69 5.44
C GLN A 92 16.55 21.26 5.01
N PHE A 93 16.15 20.84 3.80
CA PHE A 93 16.52 19.52 3.28
C PHE A 93 18.04 19.38 3.17
N ASP A 94 18.72 20.40 2.62
CA ASP A 94 20.17 20.36 2.44
C ASP A 94 20.90 20.36 3.78
N ALA A 95 20.50 21.22 4.71
CA ALA A 95 21.09 21.27 6.05
C ALA A 95 20.90 19.96 6.82
N LEU A 96 19.71 19.36 6.74
CA LEU A 96 19.45 18.06 7.35
C LEU A 96 20.29 16.94 6.71
N TYR A 97 20.42 16.96 5.39
CA TYR A 97 21.25 16.00 4.66
C TYR A 97 22.72 16.10 5.05
N ASP A 98 23.25 17.31 5.17
CA ASP A 98 24.64 17.55 5.62
C ASP A 98 24.87 16.98 7.02
N ARG A 99 23.92 17.17 7.96
CA ARG A 99 23.97 16.57 9.29
C ARG A 99 23.89 15.03 9.28
N MET A 100 23.10 14.45 8.39
CA MET A 100 23.06 12.99 8.20
C MET A 100 24.40 12.47 7.65
N ASN A 101 25.03 13.19 6.71
CA ASN A 101 26.35 12.87 6.19
C ASN A 101 27.42 12.93 7.29
N ASP A 102 27.41 13.98 8.12
CA ASP A 102 28.31 14.11 9.27
C ASP A 102 28.11 12.96 10.28
N TYR A 103 26.86 12.55 10.53
CA TYR A 103 26.55 11.42 11.39
C TYR A 103 27.11 10.09 10.85
N LEU A 104 27.12 9.93 9.53
CA LEU A 104 27.63 8.72 8.86
C LEU A 104 29.16 8.66 8.79
N ASN A 105 29.88 9.72 9.18
CA ASN A 105 31.35 9.71 9.18
C ASN A 105 31.91 8.53 10.01
N GLY A 106 32.72 7.71 9.36
CA GLY A 106 33.36 6.54 9.95
C GLY A 106 32.43 5.35 10.20
N LYS A 107 31.16 5.42 9.84
CA LYS A 107 30.19 4.33 9.98
C LYS A 107 30.20 3.43 8.76
N ASP A 108 30.00 2.16 9.01
CA ASP A 108 29.76 1.15 7.99
C ASP A 108 28.34 1.30 7.44
N ILE A 109 28.19 1.06 6.14
CA ILE A 109 26.90 1.20 5.45
C ILE A 109 26.64 0.03 4.49
N TYR A 110 25.35 -0.21 4.27
CA TYR A 110 24.85 -1.19 3.31
C TYR A 110 24.23 -0.46 2.12
N VAL A 111 24.64 -0.82 0.93
CA VAL A 111 24.15 -0.24 -0.33
C VAL A 111 23.44 -1.29 -1.15
N ARG A 112 22.22 -1.00 -1.56
CA ARG A 112 21.41 -1.89 -2.37
C ARG A 112 20.95 -1.20 -3.65
N ASP A 113 21.37 -1.73 -4.80
CA ASP A 113 20.89 -1.33 -6.12
C ASP A 113 19.68 -2.20 -6.51
N VAL A 114 18.56 -1.57 -6.82
CA VAL A 114 17.27 -2.21 -7.11
C VAL A 114 16.49 -1.38 -8.13
N ALA A 115 15.33 -1.89 -8.56
CA ALA A 115 14.43 -1.12 -9.40
C ALA A 115 12.98 -1.22 -8.92
N ALA A 116 12.16 -0.24 -9.29
CA ALA A 116 10.71 -0.30 -9.21
C ALA A 116 10.09 -0.37 -10.61
N CYS A 117 8.84 -0.80 -10.70
CA CYS A 117 8.03 -0.99 -11.90
C CYS A 117 8.47 -2.16 -12.79
N ALA A 118 7.63 -3.20 -12.81
CA ALA A 118 7.85 -4.40 -13.63
C ALA A 118 7.77 -4.12 -15.15
N GLU A 119 7.02 -3.07 -15.58
CA GLU A 119 6.99 -2.63 -16.97
C GLU A 119 8.23 -1.78 -17.27
N GLU A 120 9.11 -2.28 -18.14
CA GLU A 120 10.42 -1.70 -18.40
C GLU A 120 10.38 -0.23 -18.84
N LYS A 121 9.35 0.17 -19.62
CA LYS A 121 9.14 1.56 -20.03
C LYS A 121 9.06 2.55 -18.87
N TYR A 122 8.65 2.09 -17.71
CA TYR A 122 8.46 2.91 -16.49
C TYR A 122 9.40 2.52 -15.37
N ARG A 123 10.36 1.63 -15.65
CA ARG A 123 11.34 1.17 -14.68
C ARG A 123 12.10 2.36 -14.09
N MET A 124 12.22 2.37 -12.77
CA MET A 124 12.93 3.38 -11.99
C MET A 124 14.07 2.69 -11.24
N ASN A 125 15.30 3.08 -11.52
CA ASN A 125 16.49 2.57 -10.84
C ASN A 125 16.69 3.30 -9.51
N ILE A 126 16.86 2.54 -8.44
CA ILE A 126 16.90 3.06 -7.06
C ILE A 126 18.14 2.53 -6.37
N ARG A 127 18.89 3.42 -5.72
CA ARG A 127 19.97 3.07 -4.80
C ARG A 127 19.52 3.35 -3.38
N VAL A 128 19.51 2.32 -2.54
CA VAL A 128 19.21 2.42 -1.11
C VAL A 128 20.51 2.38 -0.34
N VAL A 129 20.75 3.38 0.49
CA VAL A 129 21.90 3.49 1.40
C VAL A 129 21.36 3.46 2.82
N THR A 130 21.84 2.54 3.65
CA THR A 130 21.39 2.40 5.04
C THR A 130 22.52 1.95 5.95
N GLU A 131 22.40 2.26 7.25
CA GLU A 131 23.34 1.81 8.28
C GLU A 131 23.01 0.40 8.82
N LEU A 132 21.83 -0.17 8.50
CA LEU A 132 21.38 -1.43 9.07
C LEU A 132 21.23 -2.53 8.01
N PRO A 133 21.80 -3.73 8.21
CA PRO A 133 21.73 -4.82 7.24
C PRO A 133 20.30 -5.29 6.98
N TRP A 134 19.42 -5.32 7.98
CA TRP A 134 18.04 -5.71 7.82
C TRP A 134 17.20 -4.69 7.00
N SER A 135 17.56 -3.40 7.00
CA SER A 135 16.95 -2.42 6.08
C SER A 135 17.34 -2.69 4.63
N SER A 136 18.58 -3.12 4.38
CA SER A 136 19.03 -3.58 3.06
C SER A 136 18.32 -4.87 2.64
N LEU A 137 18.08 -5.81 3.57
CA LEU A 137 17.29 -7.02 3.31
C LEU A 137 15.83 -6.67 2.96
N PHE A 138 15.23 -5.73 3.67
CA PHE A 138 13.89 -5.23 3.33
C PHE A 138 13.84 -4.66 1.90
N ALA A 139 14.81 -3.82 1.54
CA ALA A 139 14.89 -3.26 0.18
C ALA A 139 15.05 -4.37 -0.87
N ASN A 140 15.87 -5.40 -0.59
CA ASN A 140 16.00 -6.59 -1.44
C ASN A 140 14.68 -7.35 -1.60
N ASN A 141 13.90 -7.47 -0.53
CA ASN A 141 12.63 -8.17 -0.56
C ASN A 141 11.58 -7.39 -1.36
N MET A 142 11.51 -6.07 -1.15
CA MET A 142 10.40 -5.25 -1.65
C MET A 142 10.58 -4.74 -3.08
N PHE A 143 11.79 -4.47 -3.52
CA PHE A 143 12.04 -3.96 -4.87
C PHE A 143 12.40 -5.08 -5.86
N LEU A 144 12.40 -4.75 -7.15
CA LEU A 144 12.86 -5.64 -8.21
C LEU A 144 14.37 -5.84 -8.07
N ARG A 145 14.76 -7.08 -7.90
CA ARG A 145 16.16 -7.49 -7.78
C ARG A 145 16.83 -7.47 -9.15
N LEU A 146 18.06 -7.00 -9.18
CA LEU A 146 18.87 -6.91 -10.38
C LEU A 146 19.70 -8.19 -10.57
N SER A 147 19.93 -8.57 -11.82
CA SER A 147 20.95 -9.55 -12.18
C SER A 147 22.36 -8.97 -12.03
N ASP A 148 23.38 -9.83 -11.94
CA ASP A 148 24.77 -9.39 -11.84
C ASP A 148 25.17 -8.49 -13.03
N SER A 149 24.70 -8.78 -14.24
CA SER A 149 24.96 -7.96 -15.43
C SER A 149 24.28 -6.58 -15.39
N GLU A 150 23.13 -6.47 -14.74
CA GLU A 150 22.46 -5.17 -14.54
C GLU A 150 23.21 -4.34 -13.48
N ILE A 151 23.73 -4.97 -12.42
CA ILE A 151 24.52 -4.31 -11.39
C ILE A 151 25.81 -3.71 -11.98
N GLU A 152 26.51 -4.43 -12.87
CA GLU A 152 27.76 -3.93 -13.50
C GLU A 152 27.61 -2.56 -14.19
N THR A 153 26.45 -2.30 -14.77
CA THR A 153 26.16 -1.07 -15.53
C THR A 153 25.14 -0.17 -14.86
N PHE A 154 24.74 -0.49 -13.63
CA PHE A 154 23.68 0.21 -12.91
C PHE A 154 23.97 1.70 -12.78
N LEU A 155 22.98 2.51 -13.13
CA LEU A 155 22.95 3.95 -12.91
C LEU A 155 21.69 4.30 -12.12
N PRO A 156 21.80 4.74 -10.86
CA PRO A 156 20.64 5.11 -10.06
C PRO A 156 19.97 6.37 -10.60
N GLU A 157 18.65 6.37 -10.63
CA GLU A 157 17.84 7.57 -10.88
C GLU A 157 17.39 8.20 -9.56
N TRP A 158 17.07 7.37 -8.57
CA TRP A 158 16.63 7.79 -7.25
C TRP A 158 17.55 7.22 -6.17
N HIS A 159 17.71 7.98 -5.10
CA HIS A 159 18.43 7.55 -3.91
C HIS A 159 17.51 7.57 -2.70
N ILE A 160 17.63 6.55 -1.86
CA ILE A 160 17.05 6.52 -0.51
C ILE A 160 18.22 6.48 0.46
N VAL A 161 18.29 7.47 1.33
CA VAL A 161 19.25 7.49 2.45
C VAL A 161 18.46 7.26 3.71
N CYS A 162 18.56 6.03 4.26
CA CYS A 162 17.79 5.56 5.41
C CYS A 162 18.74 5.32 6.58
N VAL A 163 18.70 6.20 7.56
CA VAL A 163 19.58 6.20 8.73
C VAL A 163 18.71 6.16 10.00
N PRO A 164 18.20 4.97 10.39
CA PRO A 164 17.26 4.81 11.50
C PRO A 164 17.74 5.38 12.84
N SER A 165 19.04 5.30 13.12
CA SER A 165 19.61 5.76 14.38
C SER A 165 19.88 7.27 14.42
N PHE A 166 19.80 7.96 13.28
CA PHE A 166 19.90 9.42 13.23
C PHE A 166 18.62 10.06 13.73
N GLN A 167 18.71 10.84 14.81
CA GLN A 167 17.58 11.56 15.39
C GLN A 167 17.63 13.03 14.97
N ALA A 168 16.59 13.51 14.28
CA ALA A 168 16.47 14.92 13.95
C ALA A 168 16.16 15.74 15.22
N ASP A 169 16.67 16.98 15.26
CA ASP A 169 16.29 17.98 16.25
C ASP A 169 15.27 18.94 15.64
N PRO A 170 14.00 18.93 16.09
CA PRO A 170 12.97 19.81 15.53
C PRO A 170 13.32 21.30 15.56
N ALA A 171 14.14 21.73 16.52
CA ALA A 171 14.55 23.14 16.65
C ALA A 171 15.57 23.56 15.59
N ILE A 172 16.30 22.61 15.00
CA ILE A 172 17.37 22.84 14.03
C ILE A 172 16.93 22.41 12.63
N ASP A 173 16.32 21.20 12.53
CA ASP A 173 16.08 20.52 11.27
C ASP A 173 14.73 20.85 10.63
N GLY A 174 13.83 21.52 11.35
CA GLY A 174 12.51 21.88 10.86
C GLY A 174 11.53 20.71 10.76
N THR A 175 11.87 19.54 11.29
CA THR A 175 10.99 18.38 11.43
C THR A 175 10.00 18.59 12.59
N ARG A 176 8.89 17.82 12.64
CA ARG A 176 7.95 17.89 13.75
C ARG A 176 8.49 17.21 15.01
N GLN A 177 9.25 16.14 14.84
CA GLN A 177 9.88 15.34 15.90
C GLN A 177 11.13 14.64 15.36
N ALA A 178 11.71 13.72 16.10
CA ALA A 178 13.00 13.11 15.78
C ALA A 178 12.98 12.22 14.52
N ASN A 179 11.85 11.58 14.22
CA ASN A 179 11.69 10.76 13.03
C ASN A 179 11.14 11.58 11.85
N PHE A 180 11.53 11.20 10.65
CA PHE A 180 11.10 11.85 9.42
C PHE A 180 11.25 10.95 8.19
N ALA A 181 10.44 11.26 7.15
CA ALA A 181 10.62 10.79 5.79
C ALA A 181 10.37 11.96 4.83
N ILE A 182 11.38 12.38 4.07
CA ILE A 182 11.33 13.60 3.25
C ILE A 182 11.65 13.27 1.81
N LEU A 183 10.73 13.62 0.89
CA LEU A 183 10.88 13.42 -0.55
C LEU A 183 11.34 14.69 -1.23
N ASN A 184 12.44 14.62 -1.97
CA ASN A 184 12.92 15.70 -2.83
C ASN A 184 12.87 15.26 -4.31
N PHE A 185 11.91 15.77 -5.06
CA PHE A 185 11.69 15.41 -6.46
C PHE A 185 12.74 15.98 -7.41
N THR A 186 13.32 17.14 -7.07
CA THR A 186 14.34 17.78 -7.87
C THR A 186 15.68 17.06 -7.73
N LYS A 187 16.07 16.71 -6.50
CA LYS A 187 17.27 15.92 -6.24
C LYS A 187 17.08 14.42 -6.46
N LYS A 188 15.83 13.97 -6.67
CA LYS A 188 15.45 12.55 -6.75
C LYS A 188 15.98 11.75 -5.56
N MET A 189 15.73 12.26 -4.37
CA MET A 189 16.25 11.72 -3.11
C MET A 189 15.16 11.63 -2.05
N ILE A 190 15.22 10.58 -1.25
CA ILE A 190 14.36 10.37 -0.09
C ILE A 190 15.26 10.22 1.13
N LEU A 191 15.05 11.07 2.14
CA LEU A 191 15.72 10.96 3.43
C LEU A 191 14.79 10.35 4.45
N ILE A 192 15.25 9.33 5.17
CA ILE A 192 14.53 8.66 6.25
C ILE A 192 15.46 8.60 7.45
N GLY A 193 14.99 9.06 8.61
CA GLY A 193 15.75 9.01 9.85
C GLY A 193 14.86 8.91 11.08
N GLY A 194 15.43 8.53 12.21
CA GLY A 194 14.76 8.42 13.50
C GLY A 194 13.69 7.34 13.59
N THR A 195 13.61 6.44 12.61
CA THR A 195 12.65 5.33 12.58
C THR A 195 13.26 4.10 11.96
N GLY A 196 13.12 2.96 12.63
CA GLY A 196 13.46 1.65 12.08
C GLY A 196 12.33 1.01 11.29
N TYR A 197 11.13 1.61 11.24
CA TYR A 197 10.01 1.07 10.47
C TYR A 197 10.34 1.04 8.96
N THR A 198 10.57 -0.16 8.44
CA THR A 198 11.08 -0.36 7.08
C THR A 198 10.11 0.07 5.99
N GLY A 199 8.81 0.09 6.30
CA GLY A 199 7.76 0.48 5.36
C GLY A 199 7.91 1.89 4.78
N GLU A 200 8.69 2.80 5.40
CA GLU A 200 8.96 4.12 4.82
C GLU A 200 9.84 4.04 3.57
N ILE A 201 10.75 3.05 3.48
CA ILE A 201 11.61 2.81 2.31
C ILE A 201 10.74 2.57 1.06
N LYS A 202 9.79 1.61 1.14
CA LYS A 202 8.89 1.32 0.01
C LYS A 202 7.90 2.45 -0.27
N LYS A 203 7.29 3.01 0.79
CA LYS A 203 6.25 4.04 0.65
C LYS A 203 6.78 5.39 0.17
N GLY A 204 8.06 5.68 0.39
CA GLY A 204 8.74 6.81 -0.22
C GLY A 204 8.74 6.71 -1.75
N ILE A 205 9.16 5.58 -2.30
CA ILE A 205 9.13 5.32 -3.75
C ILE A 205 7.71 5.27 -4.29
N PHE A 206 6.76 4.67 -3.56
CA PHE A 206 5.36 4.69 -3.96
C PHE A 206 4.84 6.13 -4.10
N SER A 207 5.16 7.01 -3.15
CA SER A 207 4.79 8.43 -3.25
C SER A 207 5.49 9.13 -4.42
N ALA A 208 6.76 8.80 -4.70
CA ALA A 208 7.47 9.33 -5.86
C ALA A 208 6.79 8.89 -7.18
N LEU A 209 6.42 7.61 -7.31
CA LEU A 209 5.71 7.08 -8.47
C LEU A 209 4.29 7.65 -8.60
N ASN A 210 3.59 7.90 -7.47
CA ASN A 210 2.29 8.56 -7.45
C ASN A 210 2.32 10.01 -7.92
N PHE A 211 3.47 10.66 -7.92
CA PHE A 211 3.68 11.96 -8.54
C PHE A 211 4.08 11.81 -10.01
N ILE A 212 5.16 11.08 -10.27
CA ILE A 212 5.80 11.02 -11.59
C ILE A 212 4.88 10.38 -12.64
N LEU A 213 4.29 9.24 -12.34
CA LEU A 213 3.51 8.48 -13.32
C LEU A 213 2.25 9.21 -13.76
N PRO A 214 1.40 9.76 -12.85
CA PRO A 214 0.22 10.51 -13.26
C PRO A 214 0.54 11.90 -13.82
N HIS A 215 1.58 12.57 -13.31
CA HIS A 215 1.87 13.95 -13.68
C HIS A 215 2.69 14.06 -14.97
N GLU A 216 3.69 13.19 -15.14
CA GLU A 216 4.67 13.30 -16.22
C GLU A 216 4.44 12.24 -17.32
N LYS A 217 3.79 11.12 -17.02
CA LYS A 217 3.70 9.95 -17.93
C LYS A 217 2.27 9.55 -18.31
N ASN A 218 1.25 10.21 -17.76
CA ASN A 218 -0.16 9.88 -17.97
C ASN A 218 -0.52 8.40 -17.67
N VAL A 219 0.12 7.84 -16.63
CA VAL A 219 -0.11 6.50 -16.12
C VAL A 219 -0.84 6.59 -14.79
N LEU A 220 -1.92 5.84 -14.60
CA LEU A 220 -2.61 5.80 -13.33
C LEU A 220 -1.81 4.95 -12.33
N SER A 221 -1.32 5.54 -11.26
CA SER A 221 -0.76 4.82 -10.12
C SER A 221 -1.87 4.47 -9.13
N MET A 222 -1.80 3.28 -8.53
CA MET A 222 -2.89 2.68 -7.78
C MET A 222 -2.38 1.99 -6.51
N HIS A 223 -3.03 2.27 -5.39
CA HIS A 223 -2.90 1.49 -4.17
C HIS A 223 -3.92 0.35 -4.20
N CYS A 224 -3.54 -0.73 -4.85
CA CYS A 224 -4.40 -1.88 -5.09
C CYS A 224 -3.58 -3.16 -5.18
N SER A 225 -4.20 -4.32 -4.97
CA SER A 225 -3.66 -5.61 -5.40
C SER A 225 -4.19 -5.97 -6.78
N ALA A 226 -3.48 -6.86 -7.49
CA ALA A 226 -3.86 -7.30 -8.81
C ALA A 226 -3.54 -8.77 -9.04
N ASN A 227 -4.40 -9.45 -9.79
CA ASN A 227 -4.20 -10.83 -10.23
C ASN A 227 -4.67 -11.04 -11.68
N ILE A 228 -4.27 -12.17 -12.26
CA ILE A 228 -4.63 -12.55 -13.62
C ILE A 228 -5.18 -13.99 -13.65
N GLY A 229 -6.34 -14.18 -14.27
CA GLY A 229 -6.97 -15.47 -14.45
C GLY A 229 -6.34 -16.30 -15.59
N GLU A 230 -6.76 -17.55 -15.70
CA GLU A 230 -6.28 -18.46 -16.75
C GLU A 230 -6.58 -17.96 -18.17
N ALA A 231 -7.69 -17.24 -18.36
CA ALA A 231 -8.06 -16.62 -19.63
C ALA A 231 -7.28 -15.34 -19.94
N GLY A 232 -6.33 -14.94 -19.09
CA GLY A 232 -5.56 -13.71 -19.25
C GLY A 232 -6.30 -12.46 -18.77
N ASP A 233 -7.44 -12.60 -18.14
CA ASP A 233 -8.25 -11.51 -17.60
C ASP A 233 -7.62 -10.96 -16.30
N THR A 234 -7.27 -9.70 -16.32
CA THR A 234 -6.74 -8.99 -15.14
C THR A 234 -7.89 -8.48 -14.26
N ALA A 235 -7.74 -8.63 -12.95
CA ALA A 235 -8.59 -8.01 -11.95
C ALA A 235 -7.75 -7.19 -10.96
N ILE A 236 -8.28 -6.04 -10.54
CA ILE A 236 -7.63 -5.15 -9.55
C ILE A 236 -8.57 -4.91 -8.38
N PHE A 237 -7.97 -4.83 -7.17
CA PHE A 237 -8.68 -4.73 -5.91
C PHE A 237 -8.15 -3.54 -5.12
N PHE A 238 -8.92 -2.47 -5.05
CA PHE A 238 -8.65 -1.34 -4.17
C PHE A 238 -9.25 -1.59 -2.79
N GLY A 239 -8.61 -1.10 -1.76
CA GLY A 239 -9.15 -1.17 -0.41
C GLY A 239 -8.15 -0.74 0.64
N LEU A 240 -8.66 -0.22 1.73
CA LEU A 240 -7.86 0.11 2.91
C LEU A 240 -7.50 -1.15 3.72
N SER A 241 -6.61 -0.98 4.69
CA SER A 241 -6.28 -2.06 5.63
C SER A 241 -7.55 -2.61 6.30
N GLY A 242 -7.65 -3.92 6.42
CA GLY A 242 -8.80 -4.60 7.06
C GLY A 242 -10.04 -4.79 6.17
N THR A 243 -10.04 -4.31 4.91
CA THR A 243 -11.14 -4.57 3.96
C THR A 243 -11.04 -5.91 3.24
N GLY A 244 -9.92 -6.63 3.39
CA GLY A 244 -9.71 -7.95 2.80
C GLY A 244 -8.97 -7.92 1.45
N LYS A 245 -8.26 -6.84 1.11
CA LYS A 245 -7.54 -6.68 -0.17
C LYS A 245 -6.65 -7.90 -0.49
N THR A 246 -5.72 -8.25 0.38
CA THR A 246 -4.80 -9.38 0.19
C THR A 246 -5.55 -10.71 0.15
N THR A 247 -6.44 -10.95 1.10
CA THR A 247 -7.24 -12.20 1.20
C THR A 247 -8.11 -12.47 -0.04
N LEU A 248 -8.66 -11.41 -0.64
CA LEU A 248 -9.58 -11.54 -1.78
C LEU A 248 -8.86 -11.57 -3.13
N SER A 249 -7.67 -10.96 -3.22
CA SER A 249 -6.84 -11.04 -4.42
C SER A 249 -6.01 -12.33 -4.51
N SER A 250 -5.80 -13.00 -3.37
CA SER A 250 -5.08 -14.29 -3.26
C SER A 250 -6.04 -15.44 -3.56
N ASP A 251 -6.37 -15.63 -4.84
CA ASP A 251 -7.18 -16.74 -5.34
C ASP A 251 -6.25 -17.84 -5.89
N PRO A 252 -6.35 -19.10 -5.44
CA PRO A 252 -5.48 -20.18 -5.92
C PRO A 252 -5.62 -20.45 -7.43
N ASN A 253 -6.74 -20.03 -8.06
CA ASN A 253 -6.98 -20.19 -9.50
C ASN A 253 -6.53 -18.95 -10.31
N ARG A 254 -5.95 -17.95 -9.67
CA ARG A 254 -5.48 -16.72 -10.34
C ARG A 254 -4.06 -16.40 -9.90
N ARG A 255 -3.19 -16.05 -10.85
CA ARG A 255 -1.79 -15.70 -10.55
C ARG A 255 -1.70 -14.29 -10.01
N LEU A 256 -1.00 -14.11 -8.88
CA LEU A 256 -0.75 -12.81 -8.28
C LEU A 256 0.17 -11.97 -9.17
N ILE A 257 -0.24 -10.75 -9.53
CA ILE A 257 0.62 -9.73 -10.14
C ILE A 257 1.35 -8.96 -9.04
N GLY A 258 0.63 -8.56 -7.99
CA GLY A 258 1.15 -7.92 -6.80
C GLY A 258 0.05 -7.66 -5.76
N ASP A 259 0.44 -7.41 -4.52
CA ASP A 259 -0.48 -7.32 -3.39
C ASP A 259 -0.86 -5.89 -2.96
N ASP A 260 -0.09 -4.84 -3.40
CA ASP A 260 -0.27 -3.50 -2.82
C ASP A 260 -0.16 -2.31 -3.80
N GLU A 261 0.80 -2.28 -4.72
CA GLU A 261 1.14 -1.07 -5.50
C GLU A 261 1.32 -1.36 -6.99
N HIS A 262 0.50 -0.70 -7.82
CA HIS A 262 0.50 -0.95 -9.27
C HIS A 262 0.40 0.33 -10.09
N GLY A 263 0.86 0.26 -11.34
CA GLY A 263 0.59 1.22 -12.39
C GLY A 263 -0.35 0.64 -13.44
N TRP A 264 -1.24 1.48 -13.98
CA TRP A 264 -2.06 1.14 -15.13
C TRP A 264 -1.67 2.06 -16.29
N SER A 265 -0.83 1.53 -17.19
CA SER A 265 -0.40 2.20 -18.41
C SER A 265 -1.53 2.20 -19.46
N GLU A 266 -1.22 2.47 -20.72
CA GLU A 266 -2.22 2.50 -21.77
C GLU A 266 -3.00 1.18 -21.89
N SER A 267 -2.31 0.04 -21.79
CA SER A 267 -2.89 -1.29 -22.01
C SER A 267 -2.50 -2.35 -20.97
N ARG A 268 -1.73 -1.99 -19.94
CA ARG A 268 -1.19 -2.94 -18.98
C ARG A 268 -1.33 -2.47 -17.55
N VAL A 269 -1.54 -3.43 -16.65
CA VAL A 269 -1.36 -3.28 -15.21
C VAL A 269 -0.05 -3.92 -14.81
N PHE A 270 0.81 -3.22 -14.10
CA PHE A 270 2.13 -3.70 -13.70
C PHE A 270 2.42 -3.39 -12.24
N ASN A 271 3.08 -4.32 -11.58
CA ASN A 271 3.52 -4.16 -10.19
C ASN A 271 4.67 -3.15 -10.10
N PHE A 272 4.68 -2.32 -9.05
CA PHE A 272 5.83 -1.48 -8.72
C PHE A 272 6.91 -2.24 -7.97
N GLU A 273 6.52 -3.30 -7.27
CA GLU A 273 7.31 -3.99 -6.28
C GLU A 273 7.79 -5.36 -6.78
N GLY A 274 8.83 -5.86 -6.14
CA GLY A 274 9.37 -7.21 -6.33
C GLY A 274 9.04 -8.16 -5.18
N GLY A 275 8.24 -7.75 -4.20
CA GLY A 275 7.88 -8.50 -3.01
C GLY A 275 6.55 -8.11 -2.42
N CYS A 276 6.27 -8.65 -1.24
CA CYS A 276 5.05 -8.42 -0.48
C CYS A 276 5.39 -7.98 0.95
N TYR A 277 4.53 -7.13 1.53
CA TYR A 277 4.67 -6.63 2.90
C TYR A 277 3.35 -6.73 3.65
N ALA A 278 3.19 -7.80 4.42
CA ALA A 278 1.94 -8.20 5.04
C ALA A 278 1.93 -8.00 6.56
N LYS A 279 0.74 -7.83 7.14
CA LYS A 279 0.51 -7.94 8.59
C LYS A 279 0.59 -9.39 9.02
N THR A 280 1.13 -9.64 10.23
CA THR A 280 1.25 -10.99 10.79
C THR A 280 0.48 -11.17 12.11
N ILE A 281 -0.11 -10.10 12.67
CA ILE A 281 -0.97 -10.27 13.85
C ILE A 281 -2.15 -11.18 13.52
N ASP A 282 -2.43 -12.17 14.38
CA ASP A 282 -3.44 -13.22 14.20
C ASP A 282 -3.29 -14.05 12.91
N LEU A 283 -2.08 -14.08 12.32
CA LEU A 283 -1.79 -14.88 11.14
C LEU A 283 -1.93 -16.38 11.46
N SER A 284 -2.67 -17.08 10.63
CA SER A 284 -2.72 -18.53 10.67
C SER A 284 -2.71 -19.12 9.27
N ARG A 285 -2.18 -20.35 9.15
CA ARG A 285 -2.12 -21.05 7.86
C ARG A 285 -3.51 -21.32 7.26
N GLU A 286 -4.54 -21.44 8.11
CA GLU A 286 -5.92 -21.65 7.63
C GLU A 286 -6.51 -20.40 7.00
N LYS A 287 -6.19 -19.22 7.54
CA LYS A 287 -6.73 -17.95 7.06
C LYS A 287 -5.96 -17.42 5.84
N GLU A 288 -4.63 -17.44 5.92
CA GLU A 288 -3.71 -16.81 4.94
C GLU A 288 -2.54 -17.74 4.61
N PRO A 289 -2.81 -18.90 3.95
CA PRO A 289 -1.78 -19.93 3.70
C PRO A 289 -0.59 -19.41 2.90
N GLN A 290 -0.81 -18.54 1.92
CA GLN A 290 0.26 -18.02 1.07
C GLN A 290 1.24 -17.13 1.85
N ILE A 291 0.72 -16.28 2.76
CA ILE A 291 1.57 -15.43 3.61
C ILE A 291 2.32 -16.30 4.60
N TYR A 292 1.60 -17.24 5.25
CA TYR A 292 2.19 -18.13 6.25
C TYR A 292 3.34 -18.96 5.68
N ASP A 293 3.13 -19.58 4.53
CA ASP A 293 4.12 -20.44 3.87
C ASP A 293 5.28 -19.63 3.22
N ALA A 294 5.10 -18.32 2.99
CA ALA A 294 6.16 -17.41 2.53
C ALA A 294 7.14 -17.01 3.63
N ILE A 295 6.81 -17.24 4.92
CA ILE A 295 7.68 -16.93 6.06
C ILE A 295 8.74 -18.02 6.23
N ARG A 296 9.82 -17.86 5.49
CA ARG A 296 10.97 -18.77 5.43
C ARG A 296 12.25 -17.98 5.25
N PHE A 297 13.40 -18.64 5.15
CA PHE A 297 14.69 -17.97 4.96
C PHE A 297 14.64 -16.92 3.84
N GLY A 298 15.16 -15.74 4.15
CA GLY A 298 15.08 -14.54 3.30
C GLY A 298 13.90 -13.62 3.62
N ALA A 299 12.85 -14.08 4.30
CA ALA A 299 11.80 -13.21 4.82
C ALA A 299 12.29 -12.45 6.07
N LEU A 300 11.76 -11.24 6.26
CA LEU A 300 12.05 -10.37 7.41
C LEU A 300 10.77 -10.12 8.19
N LEU A 301 10.72 -10.59 9.45
CA LEU A 301 9.67 -10.32 10.42
C LEU A 301 10.03 -9.09 11.27
N GLU A 302 9.06 -8.21 11.48
CA GLU A 302 9.22 -7.02 12.30
C GLU A 302 8.35 -7.08 13.55
N ASN A 303 8.97 -6.89 14.72
CA ASN A 303 8.33 -6.72 16.01
C ASN A 303 7.47 -7.93 16.43
N ILE A 304 7.87 -9.12 16.05
CA ILE A 304 7.16 -10.36 16.38
C ILE A 304 7.60 -10.88 17.75
N GLY A 305 6.64 -11.35 18.57
CA GLY A 305 6.93 -12.11 19.77
C GLY A 305 7.21 -13.58 19.45
N PHE A 306 7.70 -14.30 20.46
CA PHE A 306 8.02 -15.72 20.34
C PHE A 306 7.33 -16.54 21.41
N VAL A 307 6.97 -17.76 21.08
CA VAL A 307 6.51 -18.74 22.05
C VAL A 307 7.62 -19.01 23.07
N ASP A 308 7.28 -18.94 24.36
CA ASP A 308 8.24 -19.06 25.46
C ASP A 308 9.22 -20.24 25.28
N GLY A 309 10.51 -19.93 25.35
CA GLY A 309 11.60 -20.91 25.27
C GLY A 309 11.81 -21.51 23.88
N SER A 310 11.25 -20.91 22.82
CA SER A 310 11.41 -21.37 21.45
C SER A 310 11.80 -20.23 20.50
N SER A 311 12.14 -20.58 19.26
CA SER A 311 12.30 -19.66 18.12
C SER A 311 11.06 -19.61 17.22
N THR A 312 9.94 -20.15 17.68
CA THR A 312 8.65 -20.15 16.95
C THR A 312 7.96 -18.80 17.13
N PRO A 313 7.62 -18.06 16.05
CA PRO A 313 6.87 -16.81 16.15
C PRO A 313 5.50 -17.01 16.80
N ASP A 314 5.15 -16.13 17.75
CA ASP A 314 3.80 -16.04 18.28
C ASP A 314 3.03 -14.93 17.58
N TYR A 315 2.24 -15.30 16.58
CA TYR A 315 1.45 -14.34 15.81
C TYR A 315 0.26 -13.76 16.58
N ALA A 316 -0.09 -14.29 17.74
CA ALA A 316 -1.12 -13.73 18.61
C ALA A 316 -0.55 -12.67 19.58
N ASP A 317 0.77 -12.61 19.73
CA ASP A 317 1.43 -11.65 20.61
C ASP A 317 1.46 -10.26 19.99
N GLY A 318 0.75 -9.33 20.62
CA GLY A 318 0.76 -7.89 20.30
C GLY A 318 1.52 -7.05 21.35
N PHE A 319 2.38 -7.65 22.19
CA PHE A 319 3.04 -6.95 23.29
C PHE A 319 3.89 -5.75 22.82
N ILE A 320 4.70 -5.92 21.76
CA ILE A 320 5.45 -4.82 21.17
C ILE A 320 4.51 -3.91 20.39
N THR A 321 3.68 -4.51 19.51
CA THR A 321 2.72 -3.79 18.67
C THR A 321 1.73 -4.76 18.00
N GLU A 322 0.51 -4.31 17.74
CA GLU A 322 -0.43 -5.03 16.87
C GLU A 322 -0.09 -4.85 15.36
N ASN A 323 0.94 -4.06 15.04
CA ASN A 323 1.40 -3.84 13.66
C ASN A 323 2.60 -4.70 13.30
N THR A 324 2.66 -5.93 13.81
CA THR A 324 3.66 -6.91 13.40
C THR A 324 3.59 -7.14 11.88
N ARG A 325 4.75 -7.27 11.24
CA ARG A 325 4.85 -7.33 9.77
C ARG A 325 5.82 -8.39 9.30
N VAL A 326 5.66 -8.79 8.05
CA VAL A 326 6.65 -9.59 7.31
C VAL A 326 6.84 -9.01 5.91
N SER A 327 8.09 -8.89 5.48
CA SER A 327 8.45 -8.68 4.08
C SER A 327 9.10 -9.93 3.51
N TYR A 328 8.76 -10.25 2.27
CA TYR A 328 9.36 -11.37 1.52
C TYR A 328 9.32 -11.10 0.01
N PRO A 329 10.29 -11.66 -0.76
CA PRO A 329 10.26 -11.55 -2.21
C PRO A 329 9.03 -12.26 -2.79
N ILE A 330 8.46 -11.72 -3.86
CA ILE A 330 7.20 -12.23 -4.43
C ILE A 330 7.28 -13.70 -4.86
N ASN A 331 8.47 -14.19 -5.20
CA ASN A 331 8.73 -15.59 -5.56
C ASN A 331 8.68 -16.57 -4.37
N HIS A 332 8.43 -16.08 -3.14
CA HIS A 332 8.05 -16.96 -2.04
C HIS A 332 6.59 -17.45 -2.18
N ILE A 333 5.79 -16.82 -3.03
CA ILE A 333 4.45 -17.26 -3.40
C ILE A 333 4.53 -18.09 -4.69
N ASP A 334 3.96 -19.28 -4.68
CA ASP A 334 4.05 -20.21 -5.82
C ASP A 334 3.27 -19.75 -7.05
N ASN A 335 2.07 -19.18 -6.85
CA ASN A 335 1.17 -18.81 -7.95
C ASN A 335 1.27 -17.33 -8.30
N ILE A 336 2.37 -16.93 -8.94
CA ILE A 336 2.64 -15.54 -9.36
C ILE A 336 2.65 -15.39 -10.89
N ALA A 337 2.37 -14.18 -11.36
CA ALA A 337 2.62 -13.78 -12.74
C ALA A 337 4.09 -13.39 -12.92
N VAL A 338 4.74 -13.93 -13.95
CA VAL A 338 6.12 -13.61 -14.31
C VAL A 338 6.16 -13.21 -15.79
N PRO A 339 6.58 -11.97 -16.11
CA PRO A 339 6.81 -10.85 -15.19
C PRO A 339 5.52 -10.43 -14.48
N SER A 340 5.63 -9.61 -13.43
CA SER A 340 4.48 -9.12 -12.65
C SER A 340 3.68 -8.05 -13.42
N ILE A 341 3.10 -8.47 -14.55
CA ILE A 341 2.35 -7.63 -15.50
C ILE A 341 1.09 -8.38 -15.96
N GLY A 342 -0.03 -7.67 -16.04
CA GLY A 342 -1.28 -8.12 -16.66
C GLY A 342 -1.70 -7.19 -17.82
N GLY A 343 -2.74 -7.57 -18.56
CA GLY A 343 -3.42 -6.70 -19.53
C GLY A 343 -4.27 -5.63 -18.84
N SER A 344 -5.03 -4.85 -19.62
CA SER A 344 -6.06 -3.98 -19.07
C SER A 344 -7.04 -4.79 -18.22
N PRO A 345 -7.48 -4.27 -17.07
CA PRO A 345 -8.39 -5.02 -16.20
C PRO A 345 -9.74 -5.25 -16.89
N LYS A 346 -10.33 -6.40 -16.61
CA LYS A 346 -11.73 -6.71 -16.95
C LYS A 346 -12.67 -6.38 -15.80
N ASN A 347 -12.20 -6.49 -14.58
CA ASN A 347 -12.95 -6.19 -13.37
C ASN A 347 -12.11 -5.36 -12.40
N ILE A 348 -12.73 -4.37 -11.82
CA ILE A 348 -12.19 -3.51 -10.77
C ILE A 348 -13.09 -3.65 -9.55
N PHE A 349 -12.50 -3.96 -8.40
CA PHE A 349 -13.20 -4.10 -7.14
C PHE A 349 -12.76 -3.01 -6.17
N PHE A 350 -13.71 -2.20 -5.70
CA PHE A 350 -13.52 -1.30 -4.58
C PHE A 350 -14.01 -1.99 -3.30
N LEU A 351 -13.10 -2.33 -2.42
CA LEU A 351 -13.41 -3.01 -1.17
C LEU A 351 -13.67 -2.00 -0.07
N THR A 352 -14.78 -2.15 0.61
CA THR A 352 -15.14 -1.39 1.81
C THR A 352 -15.54 -2.35 2.93
N ALA A 353 -15.40 -1.92 4.17
CA ALA A 353 -15.96 -2.61 5.33
C ALA A 353 -16.94 -1.64 6.02
N ASP A 354 -18.18 -1.63 5.57
CA ASP A 354 -19.22 -0.80 6.16
C ASP A 354 -19.68 -1.38 7.50
N ALA A 355 -19.37 -0.68 8.59
CA ALA A 355 -19.76 -1.10 9.94
C ALA A 355 -21.18 -0.65 10.32
N PHE A 356 -21.87 0.08 9.43
CA PHE A 356 -23.22 0.59 9.69
C PHE A 356 -24.31 -0.31 9.09
N GLY A 357 -23.93 -1.33 8.31
CA GLY A 357 -24.87 -2.30 7.73
C GLY A 357 -25.78 -1.73 6.64
N VAL A 358 -25.32 -0.68 5.96
CA VAL A 358 -26.11 0.10 4.97
C VAL A 358 -25.84 -0.34 3.54
N LEU A 359 -24.55 -0.46 3.18
CA LEU A 359 -24.16 -0.70 1.78
C LEU A 359 -24.44 -2.14 1.34
N PRO A 360 -24.93 -2.36 0.11
CA PRO A 360 -25.09 -3.70 -0.44
C PRO A 360 -23.76 -4.47 -0.44
N PRO A 361 -23.80 -5.81 -0.30
CA PRO A 361 -22.58 -6.60 -0.29
C PRO A 361 -21.83 -6.57 -1.61
N ILE A 362 -22.54 -6.35 -2.72
CA ILE A 362 -21.97 -6.07 -4.05
C ILE A 362 -22.85 -5.08 -4.80
N SER A 363 -22.22 -4.12 -5.46
CA SER A 363 -22.89 -3.17 -6.35
C SER A 363 -22.09 -2.93 -7.61
N LYS A 364 -22.75 -2.79 -8.76
CA LYS A 364 -22.13 -2.38 -10.01
C LYS A 364 -22.14 -0.85 -10.09
N LEU A 365 -20.98 -0.26 -10.41
CA LEU A 365 -20.83 1.20 -10.48
C LEU A 365 -20.82 1.68 -11.93
N THR A 366 -21.41 2.87 -12.18
CA THR A 366 -21.14 3.64 -13.39
C THR A 366 -19.74 4.25 -13.33
N THR A 367 -19.25 4.79 -14.43
CA THR A 367 -17.94 5.47 -14.47
C THR A 367 -17.88 6.64 -13.48
N GLU A 368 -18.94 7.44 -13.39
CA GLU A 368 -19.02 8.58 -12.47
C GLU A 368 -19.07 8.12 -11.00
N GLN A 369 -19.83 7.07 -10.70
CA GLN A 369 -19.85 6.45 -9.38
C GLN A 369 -18.49 5.85 -9.02
N ALA A 370 -17.80 5.22 -9.97
CA ALA A 370 -16.45 4.69 -9.76
C ALA A 370 -15.49 5.82 -9.37
N MET A 371 -15.49 6.94 -10.09
CA MET A 371 -14.66 8.10 -9.76
C MET A 371 -15.04 8.70 -8.39
N TYR A 372 -16.33 8.81 -8.08
CA TYR A 372 -16.81 9.32 -6.78
C TYR A 372 -16.36 8.43 -5.62
N HIS A 373 -16.57 7.11 -5.72
CA HIS A 373 -16.17 6.16 -4.69
C HIS A 373 -14.64 6.03 -4.58
N PHE A 374 -13.91 6.14 -5.68
CA PHE A 374 -12.46 6.21 -5.68
C PHE A 374 -11.93 7.44 -4.91
N MET A 375 -12.50 8.63 -5.16
CA MET A 375 -12.14 9.84 -4.43
C MET A 375 -12.59 9.81 -2.96
N SER A 376 -13.68 9.13 -2.65
CA SER A 376 -14.13 8.94 -1.27
C SER A 376 -13.23 7.96 -0.51
N GLY A 377 -12.92 6.80 -1.09
CA GLY A 377 -12.10 5.75 -0.47
C GLY A 377 -12.66 5.34 0.91
N TYR A 378 -13.96 5.06 0.95
CA TYR A 378 -14.68 4.80 2.19
C TYR A 378 -14.39 3.44 2.80
N THR A 379 -14.24 3.41 4.11
CA THR A 379 -14.38 2.23 4.97
C THR A 379 -14.81 2.67 6.37
N ALA A 380 -15.17 1.72 7.24
CA ALA A 380 -15.34 1.98 8.66
C ALA A 380 -14.22 1.31 9.47
N LYS A 381 -13.77 1.98 10.51
CA LYS A 381 -12.93 1.42 11.57
C LYS A 381 -13.84 0.99 12.72
N VAL A 382 -13.57 -0.16 13.28
CA VAL A 382 -14.31 -0.69 14.45
C VAL A 382 -13.35 -0.89 15.61
N ALA A 383 -13.88 -1.12 16.82
CA ALA A 383 -13.08 -1.40 18.01
C ALA A 383 -12.06 -2.52 17.73
N GLY A 384 -10.83 -2.34 18.19
CA GLY A 384 -9.71 -3.28 17.98
C GLY A 384 -9.01 -3.19 16.61
N THR A 385 -9.42 -2.29 15.70
CA THR A 385 -8.73 -2.09 14.42
C THR A 385 -7.56 -1.10 14.49
N GLU A 386 -7.63 -0.14 15.41
CA GLU A 386 -6.57 0.83 15.73
C GLU A 386 -6.69 1.27 17.20
N VAL A 387 -5.57 1.66 17.79
CA VAL A 387 -5.52 2.18 19.16
C VAL A 387 -6.46 3.39 19.32
N GLY A 388 -7.33 3.34 20.32
CA GLY A 388 -8.26 4.43 20.67
C GLY A 388 -9.61 4.40 19.92
N ILE A 389 -9.86 3.43 19.05
CA ILE A 389 -11.16 3.22 18.40
C ILE A 389 -12.02 2.32 19.29
N THR A 390 -13.06 2.90 19.90
CA THR A 390 -14.03 2.20 20.76
C THR A 390 -15.39 2.03 20.10
N GLU A 391 -15.74 2.89 19.13
CA GLU A 391 -17.00 2.90 18.39
C GLU A 391 -16.75 2.91 16.88
N PRO A 392 -17.67 2.39 16.07
CA PRO A 392 -17.56 2.43 14.61
C PRO A 392 -17.41 3.85 14.10
N THR A 393 -16.33 4.11 13.38
CA THR A 393 -16.03 5.44 12.84
C THR A 393 -15.86 5.36 11.32
N THR A 394 -16.51 6.27 10.59
CA THR A 394 -16.31 6.42 9.14
C THR A 394 -14.88 6.90 8.87
N THR A 395 -14.24 6.29 7.90
CA THR A 395 -12.91 6.69 7.42
C THR A 395 -12.96 6.89 5.92
N PHE A 396 -12.41 8.00 5.47
CA PHE A 396 -12.32 8.34 4.05
C PHE A 396 -10.85 8.59 3.69
N SER A 397 -10.37 7.89 2.67
CA SER A 397 -8.99 7.99 2.19
C SER A 397 -8.99 7.95 0.66
N ALA A 398 -8.90 9.11 0.04
CA ALA A 398 -8.93 9.25 -1.42
C ALA A 398 -7.95 8.28 -2.10
N GLY A 399 -8.39 7.66 -3.19
CA GLY A 399 -7.63 6.65 -3.91
C GLY A 399 -7.27 5.41 -3.09
N PHE A 400 -7.93 5.21 -1.94
CA PHE A 400 -7.62 4.16 -0.95
C PHE A 400 -6.19 4.24 -0.39
N GLY A 401 -5.55 5.41 -0.50
CA GLY A 401 -4.16 5.64 -0.10
C GLY A 401 -3.78 7.11 0.00
N ALA A 402 -4.67 7.98 0.49
CA ALA A 402 -4.50 9.44 0.50
C ALA A 402 -3.15 9.91 1.04
N ALA A 403 -2.60 9.24 2.06
CA ALA A 403 -1.30 9.56 2.64
C ALA A 403 -0.12 9.45 1.65
N PHE A 404 -0.33 8.83 0.49
CA PHE A 404 0.70 8.59 -0.52
C PHE A 404 0.43 9.33 -1.84
N LEU A 405 -0.62 10.15 -1.90
CA LEU A 405 -1.02 10.88 -3.10
C LEU A 405 -0.51 12.33 -3.06
N PRO A 406 0.60 12.66 -3.74
CA PRO A 406 1.08 14.04 -3.79
C PRO A 406 0.16 14.98 -4.58
N LEU A 407 -0.53 14.47 -5.60
CA LEU A 407 -1.39 15.28 -6.46
C LEU A 407 -2.83 15.35 -5.91
N HIS A 408 -3.62 16.32 -6.38
CA HIS A 408 -5.02 16.40 -6.03
C HIS A 408 -5.77 15.13 -6.44
N PRO A 409 -6.65 14.54 -5.58
CA PRO A 409 -7.36 13.29 -5.87
C PRO A 409 -8.16 13.28 -7.17
N ALA A 410 -8.69 14.42 -7.59
CA ALA A 410 -9.41 14.57 -8.86
C ALA A 410 -8.54 14.21 -10.08
N LYS A 411 -7.20 14.39 -10.01
CA LYS A 411 -6.30 14.02 -11.10
C LYS A 411 -6.23 12.51 -11.31
N TYR A 412 -6.13 11.74 -10.22
CA TYR A 412 -6.16 10.27 -10.30
C TYR A 412 -7.53 9.76 -10.71
N ALA A 413 -8.61 10.35 -10.20
CA ALA A 413 -9.99 10.01 -10.58
C ALA A 413 -10.25 10.28 -12.06
N LYS A 414 -9.74 11.39 -12.60
CA LYS A 414 -9.81 11.68 -14.03
C LYS A 414 -9.09 10.61 -14.86
N LEU A 415 -7.87 10.22 -14.48
CA LEU A 415 -7.13 9.15 -15.16
C LEU A 415 -7.90 7.82 -15.14
N LEU A 416 -8.53 7.49 -13.99
CA LEU A 416 -9.41 6.32 -13.89
C LEU A 416 -10.60 6.44 -14.85
N GLY A 417 -11.29 7.58 -14.86
CA GLY A 417 -12.41 7.84 -15.74
C GLY A 417 -12.02 7.75 -17.23
N ASP A 418 -10.89 8.34 -17.61
CA ASP A 418 -10.36 8.28 -18.99
C ASP A 418 -10.09 6.82 -19.42
N LYS A 419 -9.62 5.96 -18.49
CA LYS A 419 -9.38 4.54 -18.76
C LYS A 419 -10.65 3.69 -18.82
N LEU A 420 -11.70 4.10 -18.14
CA LEU A 420 -13.00 3.43 -18.18
C LEU A 420 -13.83 3.84 -19.38
N ALA A 421 -13.62 5.04 -19.91
CA ALA A 421 -14.42 5.61 -21.00
C ALA A 421 -14.37 4.74 -22.27
N GLY A 422 -15.55 4.35 -22.76
CA GLY A 422 -15.67 3.55 -23.99
C GLY A 422 -15.20 2.09 -23.87
N THR A 423 -15.01 1.59 -22.67
CA THR A 423 -14.59 0.20 -22.41
C THR A 423 -15.74 -0.63 -21.80
N ASP A 424 -15.56 -1.96 -21.82
CA ASP A 424 -16.46 -2.94 -21.19
C ASP A 424 -15.98 -3.37 -19.78
N ILE A 425 -15.09 -2.58 -19.17
CA ILE A 425 -14.57 -2.84 -17.81
C ILE A 425 -15.68 -2.71 -16.79
N ASN A 426 -15.88 -3.75 -15.99
CA ASN A 426 -16.84 -3.71 -14.89
C ASN A 426 -16.18 -3.17 -13.63
N VAL A 427 -16.85 -2.21 -12.98
CA VAL A 427 -16.43 -1.69 -11.68
C VAL A 427 -17.44 -2.08 -10.63
N TRP A 428 -16.97 -2.66 -9.53
CA TRP A 428 -17.76 -3.20 -8.45
C TRP A 428 -17.39 -2.56 -7.12
N LEU A 429 -18.39 -2.23 -6.32
CA LEU A 429 -18.21 -1.92 -4.89
C LEU A 429 -18.55 -3.16 -4.09
N ILE A 430 -17.61 -3.69 -3.33
CA ILE A 430 -17.74 -4.87 -2.49
C ILE A 430 -17.72 -4.44 -1.02
N ASN A 431 -18.80 -4.72 -0.31
CA ASN A 431 -18.89 -4.50 1.13
C ASN A 431 -18.58 -5.79 1.89
N THR A 432 -17.44 -5.83 2.59
CA THR A 432 -17.00 -6.93 3.46
C THR A 432 -17.36 -6.70 4.94
N GLY A 433 -18.16 -5.66 5.21
CA GLY A 433 -18.55 -5.20 6.54
C GLY A 433 -19.75 -5.95 7.12
N TRP A 434 -20.71 -5.21 7.65
CA TRP A 434 -21.84 -5.75 8.42
C TRP A 434 -23.13 -5.77 7.60
N SER A 435 -24.02 -6.68 7.99
CA SER A 435 -25.39 -6.84 7.47
C SER A 435 -26.35 -7.15 8.62
N GLY A 436 -27.62 -6.77 8.46
CA GLY A 436 -28.66 -7.02 9.48
C GLY A 436 -28.64 -6.05 10.65
N GLY A 437 -27.86 -4.98 10.56
CA GLY A 437 -27.67 -3.96 11.59
C GLY A 437 -26.26 -3.42 11.57
N SER A 438 -26.01 -2.37 12.36
CA SER A 438 -24.66 -1.84 12.58
C SER A 438 -23.81 -2.80 13.41
N TYR A 439 -22.51 -2.51 13.49
CA TYR A 439 -21.58 -3.20 14.42
C TYR A 439 -22.19 -3.30 15.82
N GLY A 440 -22.11 -4.49 16.43
CA GLY A 440 -22.72 -4.78 17.72
C GLY A 440 -24.16 -5.27 17.67
N VAL A 441 -24.87 -5.08 16.53
CA VAL A 441 -26.24 -5.56 16.29
C VAL A 441 -26.28 -6.55 15.14
N GLY A 442 -25.74 -6.16 13.99
CA GLY A 442 -25.62 -7.01 12.80
C GLY A 442 -24.46 -7.98 12.88
N SER A 443 -24.28 -8.76 11.84
CA SER A 443 -23.18 -9.71 11.68
C SER A 443 -22.26 -9.33 10.53
N ARG A 444 -20.96 -9.53 10.70
CA ARG A 444 -20.00 -9.32 9.60
C ARG A 444 -20.28 -10.31 8.46
N MET A 445 -20.17 -9.82 7.23
CA MET A 445 -20.32 -10.62 6.01
C MET A 445 -19.38 -11.83 6.03
N LYS A 446 -19.90 -13.01 5.75
CA LYS A 446 -19.08 -14.23 5.67
C LYS A 446 -18.15 -14.13 4.47
N LEU A 447 -16.88 -14.48 4.67
CA LEU A 447 -15.88 -14.49 3.60
C LEU A 447 -16.29 -15.38 2.41
N SER A 448 -16.99 -16.48 2.67
CA SER A 448 -17.52 -17.37 1.62
C SER A 448 -18.50 -16.66 0.69
N TYR A 449 -19.37 -15.79 1.22
CA TYR A 449 -20.29 -15.00 0.41
C TYR A 449 -19.57 -13.95 -0.42
N THR A 450 -18.60 -13.26 0.17
CA THR A 450 -17.76 -12.29 -0.55
C THR A 450 -17.01 -12.94 -1.70
N ARG A 451 -16.40 -14.11 -1.46
CA ARG A 451 -15.72 -14.87 -2.50
C ARG A 451 -16.68 -15.33 -3.61
N ALA A 452 -17.89 -15.80 -3.25
CA ALA A 452 -18.90 -16.19 -4.24
C ALA A 452 -19.29 -15.02 -5.15
N MET A 453 -19.50 -13.82 -4.59
CA MET A 453 -19.84 -12.61 -5.35
C MET A 453 -18.70 -12.18 -6.29
N ILE A 454 -17.45 -12.18 -5.80
CA ILE A 454 -16.27 -11.87 -6.61
C ILE A 454 -16.12 -12.89 -7.74
N THR A 455 -16.25 -14.18 -7.45
CA THR A 455 -16.20 -15.24 -8.48
C THR A 455 -17.30 -15.06 -9.53
N ALA A 456 -18.53 -14.75 -9.10
CA ALA A 456 -19.63 -14.49 -10.03
C ALA A 456 -19.38 -13.27 -10.94
N ALA A 457 -18.75 -12.21 -10.40
CA ALA A 457 -18.32 -11.05 -11.18
C ALA A 457 -17.19 -11.41 -12.17
N LEU A 458 -16.14 -12.10 -11.71
CA LEU A 458 -15.00 -12.52 -12.52
C LEU A 458 -15.39 -13.45 -13.67
N THR A 459 -16.34 -14.37 -13.43
CA THR A 459 -16.82 -15.34 -14.43
C THR A 459 -17.94 -14.79 -15.31
N GLY A 460 -18.35 -13.54 -15.13
CA GLY A 460 -19.41 -12.91 -15.92
C GLY A 460 -20.83 -13.33 -15.57
N LYS A 461 -21.04 -14.21 -14.57
CA LYS A 461 -22.37 -14.67 -14.15
C LYS A 461 -23.32 -13.54 -13.72
N LEU A 462 -22.76 -12.44 -13.21
CA LEU A 462 -23.56 -11.26 -12.82
C LEU A 462 -24.05 -10.42 -14.01
N THR A 463 -23.56 -10.64 -15.22
CA THR A 463 -24.05 -9.92 -16.41
C THR A 463 -25.45 -10.38 -16.86
N GLU A 464 -25.86 -11.58 -16.43
CA GLU A 464 -27.15 -12.19 -16.78
C GLU A 464 -28.23 -11.97 -15.70
N VAL A 465 -27.89 -11.30 -14.61
CA VAL A 465 -28.76 -11.08 -13.46
C VAL A 465 -29.42 -9.70 -13.54
N THR A 466 -30.69 -9.61 -13.08
CA THR A 466 -31.37 -8.32 -12.92
C THR A 466 -30.77 -7.53 -11.75
N PHE A 467 -30.66 -6.22 -11.92
CA PHE A 467 -30.20 -5.29 -10.91
C PHE A 467 -31.32 -4.39 -10.43
N GLU A 468 -31.37 -4.13 -9.13
CA GLU A 468 -32.20 -3.11 -8.51
C GLU A 468 -31.33 -1.93 -8.06
N GLN A 469 -31.97 -0.74 -7.94
CA GLN A 469 -31.30 0.47 -7.48
C GLN A 469 -31.57 0.71 -6.00
N MET A 470 -30.50 0.86 -5.24
CA MET A 470 -30.59 1.29 -3.84
C MET A 470 -30.99 2.76 -3.78
N PRO A 471 -32.06 3.13 -3.02
CA PRO A 471 -32.37 4.54 -2.74
C PRO A 471 -31.17 5.27 -2.09
N ILE A 472 -31.16 6.60 -2.10
CA ILE A 472 -30.11 7.46 -1.52
C ILE A 472 -28.77 7.33 -2.22
N PHE A 473 -28.10 6.17 -2.17
CA PHE A 473 -26.79 5.96 -2.79
C PHE A 473 -26.85 5.65 -4.29
N ASN A 474 -28.02 5.34 -4.81
CA ASN A 474 -28.25 5.00 -6.22
C ASN A 474 -27.31 3.88 -6.74
N LEU A 475 -26.95 2.93 -5.87
CA LEU A 475 -26.08 1.80 -6.21
C LEU A 475 -26.92 0.67 -6.82
N ALA A 476 -26.45 0.13 -7.95
CA ALA A 476 -27.09 -1.02 -8.60
C ALA A 476 -26.60 -2.33 -7.96
N PHE A 477 -27.47 -3.10 -7.31
CA PHE A 477 -27.13 -4.39 -6.71
C PHE A 477 -27.90 -5.54 -7.41
N PRO A 478 -27.29 -6.75 -7.53
CA PRO A 478 -27.94 -7.87 -8.19
C PRO A 478 -29.06 -8.45 -7.32
N THR A 479 -30.13 -8.93 -7.94
CA THR A 479 -31.25 -9.56 -7.23
C THR A 479 -30.98 -11.01 -6.83
N SER A 480 -29.98 -11.63 -7.43
CA SER A 480 -29.51 -12.98 -7.09
C SER A 480 -28.02 -13.15 -7.33
N CYS A 481 -27.38 -14.03 -6.56
CA CYS A 481 -26.00 -14.46 -6.75
C CYS A 481 -25.86 -15.89 -6.23
N GLU A 482 -25.30 -16.78 -7.05
CA GLU A 482 -25.08 -18.18 -6.66
C GLU A 482 -24.22 -18.27 -5.39
N GLY A 483 -24.65 -19.06 -4.42
CA GLY A 483 -23.95 -19.23 -3.15
C GLY A 483 -24.16 -18.13 -2.12
N VAL A 484 -25.03 -17.13 -2.42
CA VAL A 484 -25.34 -16.01 -1.52
C VAL A 484 -26.86 -15.96 -1.28
N PRO A 485 -27.33 -15.93 -0.03
CA PRO A 485 -28.75 -15.73 0.26
C PRO A 485 -29.27 -14.41 -0.35
N ALA A 486 -30.39 -14.50 -1.08
CA ALA A 486 -30.91 -13.35 -1.84
C ALA A 486 -31.30 -12.15 -0.93
N GLU A 487 -31.75 -12.42 0.30
CA GLU A 487 -32.07 -11.39 1.29
C GLU A 487 -30.88 -10.52 1.68
N LEU A 488 -29.65 -11.07 1.61
CA LEU A 488 -28.43 -10.30 1.93
C LEU A 488 -28.09 -9.27 0.85
N LEU A 489 -28.49 -9.50 -0.40
CA LEU A 489 -28.14 -8.62 -1.52
C LEU A 489 -28.81 -7.25 -1.40
N ASN A 490 -29.99 -7.18 -0.76
CA ASN A 490 -30.64 -5.92 -0.39
C ASN A 490 -30.54 -5.71 1.13
N PRO A 491 -29.60 -4.87 1.63
CA PRO A 491 -29.36 -4.74 3.07
C PRO A 491 -30.61 -4.34 3.86
N ARG A 492 -31.50 -3.53 3.27
CA ARG A 492 -32.74 -3.13 3.92
C ARG A 492 -33.62 -4.30 4.32
N ASN A 493 -33.56 -5.42 3.55
CA ASN A 493 -34.32 -6.63 3.86
C ASN A 493 -33.81 -7.36 5.11
N THR A 494 -32.54 -7.21 5.43
CA THR A 494 -31.90 -7.90 6.57
C THR A 494 -32.13 -7.20 7.91
N TRP A 495 -32.54 -5.92 7.93
CA TRP A 495 -32.82 -5.20 9.17
C TRP A 495 -34.21 -5.53 9.71
N ALA A 496 -34.33 -5.70 11.03
CA ALA A 496 -35.62 -5.88 11.70
C ALA A 496 -36.46 -4.60 11.60
N ASP A 497 -35.84 -3.44 11.86
CA ASP A 497 -36.47 -2.12 11.74
C ASP A 497 -36.01 -1.41 10.45
N LYS A 498 -36.93 -1.32 9.49
CA LYS A 498 -36.67 -0.67 8.20
C LYS A 498 -36.53 0.86 8.30
N ALA A 499 -37.20 1.48 9.26
CA ALA A 499 -37.06 2.92 9.48
C ALA A 499 -35.68 3.27 10.07
N ALA A 500 -35.17 2.44 10.97
CA ALA A 500 -33.82 2.58 11.49
C ALA A 500 -32.77 2.41 10.38
N TYR A 501 -32.96 1.46 9.45
CA TYR A 501 -32.12 1.34 8.26
C TYR A 501 -32.11 2.62 7.43
N ASP A 502 -33.30 3.14 7.09
CA ASP A 502 -33.46 4.32 6.26
C ASP A 502 -32.79 5.55 6.89
N ALA A 503 -32.94 5.73 8.21
CA ALA A 503 -32.28 6.81 8.96
C ALA A 503 -30.74 6.66 8.98
N THR A 504 -30.22 5.43 9.18
CA THR A 504 -28.78 5.15 9.17
C THR A 504 -28.19 5.37 7.78
N SER A 505 -28.94 4.99 6.74
CA SER A 505 -28.54 5.21 5.34
C SER A 505 -28.44 6.70 5.00
N ALA A 506 -29.39 7.51 5.44
CA ALA A 506 -29.36 8.97 5.27
C ALA A 506 -28.15 9.58 6.00
N SER A 507 -27.92 9.18 7.26
CA SER A 507 -26.77 9.68 8.05
C SER A 507 -25.42 9.30 7.41
N LEU A 508 -25.30 8.10 6.85
CA LEU A 508 -24.07 7.70 6.14
C LEU A 508 -23.89 8.53 4.86
N ALA A 509 -24.97 8.79 4.12
CA ALA A 509 -24.94 9.61 2.92
C ALA A 509 -24.47 11.05 3.20
N GLU A 510 -24.95 11.67 4.29
CA GLU A 510 -24.49 12.99 4.75
C GLU A 510 -22.97 13.02 4.98
N LYS A 511 -22.43 11.96 5.58
CA LYS A 511 -20.96 11.84 5.81
C LYS A 511 -20.17 11.74 4.50
N PHE A 512 -20.70 11.03 3.49
CA PHE A 512 -20.10 10.97 2.17
C PHE A 512 -20.08 12.35 1.50
N VAL A 513 -21.22 13.06 1.50
CA VAL A 513 -21.35 14.39 0.90
C VAL A 513 -20.42 15.38 1.59
N SER A 514 -20.45 15.45 2.93
CA SER A 514 -19.59 16.34 3.70
C SER A 514 -18.09 16.05 3.49
N ASN A 515 -17.68 14.76 3.46
CA ASN A 515 -16.29 14.43 3.15
C ASN A 515 -15.87 14.88 1.75
N PHE A 516 -16.79 14.89 0.78
CA PHE A 516 -16.50 15.21 -0.61
C PHE A 516 -16.38 16.72 -0.88
N GLU A 517 -16.91 17.58 0.00
CA GLU A 517 -16.90 19.05 -0.14
C GLU A 517 -15.48 19.60 -0.39
N LYS A 518 -14.48 19.05 0.27
CA LYS A 518 -13.06 19.44 0.12
C LYS A 518 -12.48 19.21 -1.28
N PHE A 519 -13.15 18.41 -2.12
CA PHE A 519 -12.74 18.12 -3.50
C PHE A 519 -13.60 18.83 -4.53
N ALA A 520 -14.75 19.37 -4.13
CA ALA A 520 -15.82 19.81 -5.03
C ALA A 520 -15.37 20.85 -6.06
N ALA A 521 -14.51 21.80 -5.64
CA ALA A 521 -14.04 22.89 -6.50
C ALA A 521 -13.24 22.42 -7.72
N GLU A 522 -12.50 21.31 -7.60
CA GLU A 522 -11.65 20.74 -8.66
C GLU A 522 -12.24 19.49 -9.31
N THR A 523 -13.48 19.13 -8.95
CA THR A 523 -14.14 17.92 -9.42
C THR A 523 -15.12 18.22 -10.54
N HIS A 524 -15.09 17.39 -11.60
CA HIS A 524 -16.05 17.54 -12.72
C HIS A 524 -17.51 17.36 -12.24
N PRO A 525 -18.48 18.20 -12.72
CA PRO A 525 -19.86 18.15 -12.27
C PRO A 525 -20.55 16.77 -12.38
N SER A 526 -20.19 15.95 -13.37
CA SER A 526 -20.75 14.60 -13.51
C SER A 526 -20.38 13.66 -12.34
N ILE A 527 -19.20 13.83 -11.75
CA ILE A 527 -18.77 13.07 -10.56
C ILE A 527 -19.56 13.54 -9.34
N LEU A 528 -19.77 14.86 -9.20
CA LEU A 528 -20.59 15.42 -8.12
C LEU A 528 -22.04 14.93 -8.21
N ALA A 529 -22.59 14.79 -9.42
CA ALA A 529 -23.94 14.27 -9.64
C ALA A 529 -24.09 12.78 -9.26
N ALA A 530 -22.99 12.04 -9.13
CA ALA A 530 -22.98 10.66 -8.67
C ALA A 530 -22.96 10.52 -7.13
N ALA A 531 -22.92 11.62 -6.39
CA ALA A 531 -23.00 11.63 -4.93
C ALA A 531 -24.32 11.01 -4.43
N PRO A 532 -24.35 10.46 -3.20
CA PRO A 532 -25.58 10.08 -2.54
C PRO A 532 -26.55 11.29 -2.45
N LYS A 533 -27.84 10.99 -2.57
CA LYS A 533 -28.91 12.01 -2.45
C LYS A 533 -29.28 12.18 -0.98
N VAL A 534 -28.99 13.34 -0.42
CA VAL A 534 -29.35 13.74 0.97
C VAL A 534 -30.58 14.62 0.96
#